data_fb353b23faf08782dc323b0dd0e15d9b
#
_entry.id   fb353b23faf08782dc323b0dd0e15d9b
#
_cell.length_a   1.000
_cell.length_b   1.000
_cell.length_c   1.000
_cell.angle_alpha   90.00
_cell.angle_beta   90.00
_cell.angle_gamma   90.00
#
_symmetry.space_group_name_H-M   'P 1'
#
loop_
_entity.id
_entity.type
_entity.pdbx_description
1 polymer ?
#
loop_
_entity_poly.entity_id
_entity_poly.type
_entity_poly.pdbx_seq_one_letter_code
_entity_poly.pdbx_strand_id
1 'polypeptide(L)'
;MKLICTQGELNTNLSLVLRAVPSRPTHPVLANVLFEADTATQQVRLTAFDLSLGIQTSFDANVEEEGAIAIPAKLLNDIISRLPDGEITLEDNIGEPVNQSDVNSLIVILTSTSGRYQMRGMDVEEFPPLPQVEAGVTLQLPVEALTEGLRGSLFATSADETKQVLTGVHLTVQQENLEFAATDGHRLAVVETTNKAEQVEDDTDEGEEINESTSSFELTLPARTLRELERMLGMRQSDDTVTLHFEQGQIVFQGGEYRLTSRTLEGQYPAYRQLIPRQFQRQIAIDRRQLLSSVERIAVLADPKNNIVKFTIDSVNQQIDLSVESQDIGSATESMSAQVTGDSLDIAFNIKYLTDGLKALSTSNIQMQMNGGNSPVILTPLGGLKMTYLIMPVQLRE
;
A
#
# COMPACT_ATOMS: atom_id res chain seq x y z
N MET A 1 4.06 -30.23 17.50
CA MET A 1 4.85 -29.29 16.66
C MET A 1 6.11 -28.87 17.41
N LYS A 2 7.29 -28.99 16.81
CA LYS A 2 8.52 -28.47 17.37
C LYS A 2 9.42 -27.93 16.26
N LEU A 3 9.85 -26.66 16.38
CA LEU A 3 10.66 -25.99 15.39
C LEU A 3 11.74 -25.13 16.03
N ILE A 4 12.83 -24.90 15.30
CA ILE A 4 13.94 -24.05 15.68
C ILE A 4 14.20 -23.08 14.52
N CYS A 5 14.24 -21.78 14.82
CA CYS A 5 14.50 -20.72 13.84
C CYS A 5 15.29 -19.58 14.49
N THR A 6 15.67 -18.56 13.70
CA THR A 6 16.30 -17.35 14.25
C THR A 6 15.25 -16.33 14.68
N GLN A 7 15.57 -15.53 15.70
CA GLN A 7 14.73 -14.41 16.14
C GLN A 7 14.42 -13.46 14.98
N GLY A 8 15.41 -13.15 14.15
CA GLY A 8 15.28 -12.21 13.04
C GLY A 8 14.29 -12.69 11.99
N GLU A 9 14.37 -13.98 11.58
CA GLU A 9 13.43 -14.56 10.60
C GLU A 9 12.00 -14.57 11.13
N LEU A 10 11.82 -15.06 12.37
CA LEU A 10 10.50 -15.09 12.99
C LEU A 10 9.92 -13.68 13.17
N ASN A 11 10.71 -12.73 13.63
CA ASN A 11 10.28 -11.34 13.83
C ASN A 11 9.88 -10.66 12.50
N THR A 12 10.65 -10.88 11.44
CA THR A 12 10.35 -10.34 10.11
C THR A 12 9.03 -10.86 9.59
N ASN A 13 8.86 -12.18 9.53
CA ASN A 13 7.66 -12.81 9.01
C ASN A 13 6.43 -12.52 9.88
N LEU A 14 6.58 -12.55 11.21
CA LEU A 14 5.52 -12.21 12.15
C LEU A 14 5.05 -10.76 11.96
N SER A 15 5.97 -9.81 11.78
CA SER A 15 5.64 -8.39 11.57
C SER A 15 4.81 -8.15 10.31
N LEU A 16 4.97 -8.98 9.28
CA LEU A 16 4.18 -8.92 8.04
C LEU A 16 2.75 -9.41 8.29
N VAL A 17 2.59 -10.61 8.83
CA VAL A 17 1.26 -11.20 9.02
C VAL A 17 0.42 -10.45 10.05
N LEU A 18 1.04 -9.82 11.05
CA LEU A 18 0.36 -8.99 12.05
C LEU A 18 -0.51 -7.88 11.45
N ARG A 19 -0.23 -7.43 10.22
CA ARG A 19 -1.01 -6.42 9.53
C ARG A 19 -2.41 -6.89 9.13
N ALA A 20 -2.58 -8.19 9.02
CA ALA A 20 -3.88 -8.81 8.80
C ALA A 20 -4.60 -9.25 10.09
N VAL A 21 -3.99 -9.02 11.27
CA VAL A 21 -4.66 -9.27 12.56
C VAL A 21 -5.59 -8.11 12.89
N PRO A 22 -6.89 -8.33 13.12
CA PRO A 22 -7.82 -7.27 13.42
C PRO A 22 -7.60 -6.70 14.83
N SER A 23 -7.72 -5.37 14.98
CA SER A 23 -7.64 -4.72 16.30
C SER A 23 -8.83 -5.05 17.20
N ARG A 24 -9.98 -5.36 16.61
CA ARG A 24 -11.23 -5.78 17.28
C ARG A 24 -11.77 -7.02 16.58
N PRO A 25 -11.29 -8.21 16.94
CA PRO A 25 -11.68 -9.44 16.26
C PRO A 25 -13.15 -9.77 16.51
N THR A 26 -13.86 -10.19 15.46
CA THR A 26 -15.24 -10.70 15.56
C THR A 26 -15.27 -12.10 16.17
N HIS A 27 -14.22 -12.88 15.97
CA HIS A 27 -14.00 -14.20 16.55
C HIS A 27 -12.64 -14.22 17.27
N PRO A 28 -12.55 -14.80 18.48
CA PRO A 28 -11.29 -14.79 19.25
C PRO A 28 -10.10 -15.37 18.49
N VAL A 29 -10.30 -16.40 17.64
CA VAL A 29 -9.25 -17.03 16.86
C VAL A 29 -8.56 -16.06 15.89
N LEU A 30 -9.25 -15.04 15.37
CA LEU A 30 -8.68 -14.02 14.47
C LEU A 30 -7.68 -13.08 15.15
N ALA A 31 -7.62 -13.08 16.49
CA ALA A 31 -6.57 -12.37 17.24
C ALA A 31 -5.23 -13.11 17.22
N ASN A 32 -5.18 -14.31 16.64
CA ASN A 32 -4.01 -15.17 16.61
C ASN A 32 -3.36 -15.17 15.23
N VAL A 33 -2.12 -15.62 15.19
CA VAL A 33 -1.42 -16.08 13.98
C VAL A 33 -1.43 -17.58 13.96
N LEU A 34 -1.85 -18.16 12.85
CA LEU A 34 -1.74 -19.59 12.60
C LEU A 34 -0.30 -19.92 12.20
N PHE A 35 0.31 -20.83 12.94
CA PHE A 35 1.59 -21.46 12.63
C PHE A 35 1.34 -22.84 12.06
N GLU A 36 1.97 -23.16 10.96
CA GLU A 36 1.99 -24.48 10.35
C GLU A 36 3.46 -24.84 10.07
N ALA A 37 3.94 -25.93 10.66
CA ALA A 37 5.31 -26.41 10.51
C ALA A 37 5.29 -27.74 9.76
N ASP A 38 6.11 -27.86 8.73
CA ASP A 38 6.17 -29.01 7.82
C ASP A 38 7.59 -29.61 7.84
N THR A 39 7.69 -30.88 8.26
CA THR A 39 8.97 -31.61 8.30
C THR A 39 9.49 -32.01 6.93
N ALA A 40 8.62 -32.16 5.92
CA ALA A 40 9.04 -32.57 4.58
C ALA A 40 9.72 -31.41 3.83
N THR A 41 9.19 -30.21 3.97
CA THR A 41 9.72 -28.99 3.33
C THR A 41 10.70 -28.22 4.21
N GLN A 42 10.77 -28.52 5.50
CA GLN A 42 11.54 -27.77 6.50
C GLN A 42 11.15 -26.29 6.52
N GLN A 43 9.87 -25.99 6.35
CA GLN A 43 9.31 -24.64 6.33
C GLN A 43 8.28 -24.43 7.42
N VAL A 44 8.22 -23.19 7.89
CA VAL A 44 7.17 -22.69 8.77
C VAL A 44 6.34 -21.67 8.00
N ARG A 45 5.05 -21.86 8.01
CA ARG A 45 4.07 -20.96 7.41
C ARG A 45 3.35 -20.19 8.51
N LEU A 46 3.28 -18.87 8.37
CA LEU A 46 2.51 -17.98 9.22
C LEU A 46 1.33 -17.42 8.45
N THR A 47 0.14 -17.49 9.04
CA THR A 47 -1.07 -16.92 8.43
C THR A 47 -1.83 -16.06 9.43
N ALA A 48 -2.25 -14.86 9.00
CA ALA A 48 -3.22 -14.04 9.70
C ALA A 48 -4.33 -13.60 8.75
N PHE A 49 -5.55 -13.47 9.28
CA PHE A 49 -6.72 -13.15 8.47
C PHE A 49 -7.77 -12.38 9.27
N ASP A 50 -8.30 -11.30 8.73
CA ASP A 50 -9.39 -10.52 9.35
C ASP A 50 -10.74 -10.66 8.63
N LEU A 51 -10.89 -11.68 7.76
CA LEU A 51 -12.01 -11.97 6.87
C LEU A 51 -12.08 -11.06 5.62
N SER A 52 -11.29 -10.00 5.55
CA SER A 52 -11.19 -9.13 4.36
C SER A 52 -9.78 -9.08 3.80
N LEU A 53 -8.78 -9.08 4.65
CA LEU A 53 -7.36 -9.11 4.30
C LEU A 53 -6.71 -10.32 4.97
N GLY A 54 -6.09 -11.18 4.17
CA GLY A 54 -5.27 -12.29 4.63
C GLY A 54 -3.83 -12.12 4.17
N ILE A 55 -2.89 -12.38 5.07
CA ILE A 55 -1.47 -12.40 4.76
C ILE A 55 -0.90 -13.72 5.22
N GLN A 56 -0.17 -14.37 4.35
CA GLN A 56 0.55 -15.59 4.61
C GLN A 56 2.01 -15.43 4.18
N THR A 57 2.93 -15.90 5.01
CA THR A 57 4.36 -15.95 4.70
C THR A 57 4.91 -17.33 5.05
N SER A 58 5.99 -17.74 4.40
CA SER A 58 6.76 -18.93 4.78
C SER A 58 8.24 -18.58 4.91
N PHE A 59 8.95 -19.33 5.72
CA PHE A 59 10.39 -19.21 5.89
C PHE A 59 11.00 -20.57 6.31
N ASP A 60 12.28 -20.75 6.03
CA ASP A 60 12.99 -21.97 6.36
C ASP A 60 13.24 -22.05 7.86
N ALA A 61 13.04 -23.24 8.43
CA ALA A 61 13.30 -23.53 9.83
C ALA A 61 13.70 -25.00 10.01
N ASN A 62 14.39 -25.32 11.09
CA ASN A 62 14.62 -26.71 11.47
C ASN A 62 13.34 -27.23 12.16
N VAL A 63 12.51 -27.96 11.42
CA VAL A 63 11.26 -28.52 11.90
C VAL A 63 11.53 -29.96 12.37
N GLU A 64 11.53 -30.17 13.70
CA GLU A 64 11.72 -31.48 14.32
C GLU A 64 10.41 -32.28 14.36
N GLU A 65 9.27 -31.61 14.61
CA GLU A 65 7.95 -32.22 14.65
C GLU A 65 6.95 -31.31 13.91
N GLU A 66 6.26 -31.88 12.92
CA GLU A 66 5.21 -31.17 12.19
C GLU A 66 4.00 -30.86 13.08
N GLY A 67 3.19 -29.90 12.67
CA GLY A 67 1.96 -29.56 13.35
C GLY A 67 1.49 -28.16 13.06
N ALA A 68 0.36 -27.82 13.64
CA ALA A 68 -0.24 -26.49 13.48
C ALA A 68 -0.85 -26.01 14.79
N ILE A 69 -0.75 -24.69 15.05
CA ILE A 69 -1.29 -24.06 16.25
C ILE A 69 -1.57 -22.57 16.01
N ALA A 70 -2.65 -22.04 16.58
CA ALA A 70 -2.95 -20.62 16.58
C ALA A 70 -2.43 -19.93 17.85
N ILE A 71 -1.54 -18.94 17.70
CA ILE A 71 -0.85 -18.27 18.81
C ILE A 71 -1.30 -16.81 18.89
N PRO A 72 -1.60 -16.25 20.10
CA PRO A 72 -1.98 -14.83 20.25
C PRO A 72 -0.96 -13.88 19.64
N ALA A 73 -1.36 -13.25 18.54
CA ALA A 73 -0.46 -12.52 17.65
C ALA A 73 0.29 -11.37 18.34
N LYS A 74 -0.46 -10.53 19.08
CA LYS A 74 0.11 -9.39 19.78
C LYS A 74 1.07 -9.79 20.90
N LEU A 75 0.67 -10.81 21.69
CA LEU A 75 1.51 -11.31 22.78
C LEU A 75 2.82 -11.89 22.25
N LEU A 76 2.72 -12.72 21.20
CA LEU A 76 3.92 -13.31 20.58
C LEU A 76 4.84 -12.23 20.03
N ASN A 77 4.31 -11.24 19.30
CA ASN A 77 5.10 -10.14 18.78
C ASN A 77 5.77 -9.32 19.89
N ASP A 78 5.03 -9.04 20.97
CA ASP A 78 5.58 -8.30 22.12
C ASP A 78 6.74 -9.04 22.81
N ILE A 79 6.75 -10.36 22.76
CA ILE A 79 7.87 -11.19 23.23
C ILE A 79 9.01 -11.17 22.21
N ILE A 80 8.74 -11.61 20.96
CA ILE A 80 9.76 -11.79 19.92
C ILE A 80 10.55 -10.51 19.65
N SER A 81 9.86 -9.36 19.54
CA SER A 81 10.50 -8.07 19.27
C SER A 81 11.45 -7.58 20.38
N ARG A 82 11.39 -8.18 21.56
CA ARG A 82 12.25 -7.82 22.72
C ARG A 82 13.31 -8.87 23.03
N LEU A 83 13.30 -10.01 22.34
CA LEU A 83 14.35 -11.01 22.49
C LEU A 83 15.66 -10.53 21.84
N PRO A 84 16.81 -10.92 22.40
CA PRO A 84 18.07 -10.74 21.71
C PRO A 84 18.13 -11.61 20.45
N ASP A 85 18.99 -11.20 19.52
CA ASP A 85 19.30 -12.02 18.34
C ASP A 85 19.80 -13.39 18.76
N GLY A 86 19.37 -14.41 18.03
CA GLY A 86 19.78 -15.79 18.29
C GLY A 86 18.72 -16.82 17.91
N GLU A 87 18.99 -18.03 18.29
CA GLU A 87 18.12 -19.19 18.07
C GLU A 87 16.92 -19.17 19.02
N ILE A 88 15.75 -19.52 18.50
CA ILE A 88 14.49 -19.68 19.22
C ILE A 88 13.96 -21.07 18.94
N THR A 89 13.60 -21.80 19.98
CA THR A 89 12.83 -23.04 19.89
C THR A 89 11.38 -22.74 20.25
N LEU A 90 10.45 -23.15 19.41
CA LEU A 90 9.01 -23.08 19.64
C LEU A 90 8.46 -24.48 19.63
N GLU A 91 7.80 -24.88 20.73
CA GLU A 91 7.19 -26.21 20.87
C GLU A 91 5.78 -26.09 21.46
N ASP A 92 4.86 -26.90 20.98
CA ASP A 92 3.57 -27.07 21.64
C ASP A 92 3.65 -28.30 22.59
N ASN A 93 3.03 -28.16 23.73
CA ASN A 93 2.89 -29.25 24.68
C ASN A 93 1.42 -29.68 24.70
N ILE A 94 1.12 -30.71 23.93
CA ILE A 94 -0.20 -31.35 23.96
C ILE A 94 -0.17 -32.39 25.08
N GLY A 95 -0.62 -31.97 26.29
CA GLY A 95 -0.99 -32.99 27.27
C GLY A 95 -0.19 -33.18 28.52
N GLU A 96 -0.06 -32.16 29.37
CA GLU A 96 -0.18 -32.38 30.81
C GLU A 96 -1.04 -31.23 31.38
N PRO A 97 -2.28 -31.53 31.85
CA PRO A 97 -3.14 -30.51 32.41
C PRO A 97 -2.49 -29.95 33.69
N VAL A 98 -2.15 -28.69 33.70
CA VAL A 98 -1.61 -27.99 34.86
C VAL A 98 -2.66 -27.92 36.00
N ASN A 99 -3.94 -28.12 35.69
CA ASN A 99 -5.05 -28.30 36.64
C ASN A 99 -6.16 -29.17 36.05
N GLN A 100 -6.87 -29.95 36.88
CA GLN A 100 -7.98 -30.81 36.51
C GLN A 100 -9.20 -30.13 35.82
N SER A 101 -9.20 -28.82 35.70
CA SER A 101 -10.25 -28.02 35.02
C SER A 101 -9.91 -27.63 33.60
N ASP A 102 -8.68 -27.81 33.11
CA ASP A 102 -8.20 -27.29 31.83
C ASP A 102 -7.84 -28.44 30.85
N VAL A 103 -8.77 -29.34 30.59
CA VAL A 103 -8.57 -30.56 29.80
C VAL A 103 -8.20 -30.27 28.32
N ASN A 104 -8.25 -29.03 27.82
CA ASN A 104 -7.97 -28.65 26.42
C ASN A 104 -7.12 -27.39 26.26
N SER A 105 -6.26 -27.02 27.22
CA SER A 105 -5.41 -25.85 27.00
C SER A 105 -4.14 -26.21 26.23
N LEU A 106 -4.09 -25.83 24.95
CA LEU A 106 -2.87 -25.89 24.15
C LEU A 106 -1.86 -24.88 24.73
N ILE A 107 -0.70 -25.35 25.15
CA ILE A 107 0.37 -24.48 25.68
C ILE A 107 1.50 -24.46 24.65
N VAL A 108 1.89 -23.25 24.24
CA VAL A 108 3.06 -23.01 23.41
C VAL A 108 4.20 -22.55 24.29
N ILE A 109 5.35 -23.20 24.17
CA ILE A 109 6.58 -22.86 24.87
C ILE A 109 7.56 -22.30 23.87
N LEU A 110 8.01 -21.08 24.15
CA LEU A 110 9.08 -20.43 23.42
C LEU A 110 10.32 -20.39 24.31
N THR A 111 11.42 -20.95 23.84
CA THR A 111 12.70 -20.96 24.51
C THR A 111 13.71 -20.17 23.70
N SER A 112 14.45 -19.28 24.35
CA SER A 112 15.55 -18.50 23.76
C SER A 112 16.76 -18.53 24.68
N THR A 113 17.86 -17.96 24.27
CA THR A 113 19.06 -17.79 25.11
C THR A 113 18.80 -16.99 26.39
N SER A 114 17.79 -16.09 26.37
CA SER A 114 17.44 -15.22 27.50
C SER A 114 16.40 -15.81 28.45
N GLY A 115 15.67 -16.85 28.06
CA GLY A 115 14.63 -17.42 28.92
C GLY A 115 13.61 -18.29 28.20
N ARG A 116 12.63 -18.74 29.00
CA ARG A 116 11.52 -19.60 28.54
C ARG A 116 10.19 -18.91 28.83
N TYR A 117 9.33 -18.85 27.80
CA TYR A 117 8.04 -18.18 27.84
C TYR A 117 6.94 -19.22 27.53
N GLN A 118 5.84 -19.14 28.26
CA GLN A 118 4.68 -20.02 28.05
C GLN A 118 3.48 -19.16 27.67
N MET A 119 2.80 -19.53 26.59
CA MET A 119 1.62 -18.86 26.08
C MET A 119 0.50 -19.90 25.88
N ARG A 120 -0.76 -19.44 26.01
CA ARG A 120 -1.91 -20.27 25.61
C ARG A 120 -2.13 -20.10 24.13
N GLY A 121 -2.13 -21.22 23.41
CA GLY A 121 -2.56 -21.33 22.01
C GLY A 121 -4.04 -21.67 21.90
N MET A 122 -4.54 -21.65 20.68
CA MET A 122 -5.90 -22.09 20.31
C MET A 122 -5.83 -23.18 19.25
N ASP A 123 -6.88 -23.97 19.18
CA ASP A 123 -7.02 -25.01 18.15
C ASP A 123 -7.14 -24.34 16.76
N VAL A 124 -6.54 -25.00 15.80
CA VAL A 124 -6.53 -24.55 14.39
C VAL A 124 -7.85 -24.80 13.67
N GLU A 125 -8.68 -25.74 14.17
CA GLU A 125 -9.99 -26.04 13.55
C GLU A 125 -10.92 -24.82 13.49
N GLU A 126 -10.78 -23.86 14.42
CA GLU A 126 -11.55 -22.64 14.43
C GLU A 126 -10.97 -21.55 13.50
N PHE A 127 -9.73 -21.72 13.00
CA PHE A 127 -9.10 -20.70 12.15
C PHE A 127 -9.65 -20.80 10.72
N PRO A 128 -10.27 -19.70 10.18
CA PRO A 128 -10.87 -19.77 8.86
C PRO A 128 -9.78 -19.88 7.77
N PRO A 129 -9.98 -20.77 6.78
CA PRO A 129 -9.04 -20.88 5.67
C PRO A 129 -9.00 -19.59 4.85
N LEU A 130 -7.83 -19.27 4.31
CA LEU A 130 -7.70 -18.18 3.36
C LEU A 130 -8.48 -18.51 2.09
N PRO A 131 -9.14 -17.51 1.47
CA PRO A 131 -9.76 -17.67 0.16
C PRO A 131 -8.76 -18.22 -0.86
N GLN A 132 -9.19 -19.25 -1.59
CA GLN A 132 -8.44 -19.81 -2.72
C GLN A 132 -9.11 -19.34 -4.01
N VAL A 133 -8.30 -19.01 -5.01
CA VAL A 133 -8.73 -18.73 -6.37
C VAL A 133 -8.20 -19.88 -7.23
N GLU A 134 -9.09 -20.79 -7.65
CA GLU A 134 -8.74 -21.98 -8.42
C GLU A 134 -9.00 -21.79 -9.92
N ALA A 135 -9.95 -20.92 -10.25
CA ALA A 135 -10.31 -20.54 -11.61
C ALA A 135 -10.28 -18.99 -11.72
N GLY A 136 -10.46 -18.46 -12.92
CA GLY A 136 -10.53 -17.02 -13.14
C GLY A 136 -9.30 -16.45 -13.86
N VAL A 137 -9.06 -15.15 -13.70
CA VAL A 137 -8.00 -14.44 -14.42
C VAL A 137 -6.70 -14.55 -13.63
N THR A 138 -5.63 -14.95 -14.33
CA THR A 138 -4.26 -14.98 -13.78
C THR A 138 -3.39 -14.04 -14.60
N LEU A 139 -2.67 -13.12 -13.94
CA LEU A 139 -1.82 -12.12 -14.56
C LEU A 139 -0.46 -12.11 -13.88
N GLN A 140 0.60 -11.99 -14.67
CA GLN A 140 1.96 -11.70 -14.16
C GLN A 140 2.18 -10.20 -14.24
N LEU A 141 2.45 -9.56 -13.10
CA LEU A 141 2.62 -8.12 -12.99
C LEU A 141 4.04 -7.79 -12.56
N PRO A 142 4.77 -6.90 -13.28
CA PRO A 142 6.11 -6.48 -12.89
C PRO A 142 6.10 -5.78 -11.52
N VAL A 143 6.99 -6.18 -10.62
CA VAL A 143 7.12 -5.62 -9.26
C VAL A 143 7.42 -4.12 -9.31
N GLU A 144 8.30 -3.69 -10.22
CA GLU A 144 8.65 -2.28 -10.39
C GLU A 144 7.43 -1.45 -10.81
N ALA A 145 6.67 -1.93 -11.83
CA ALA A 145 5.48 -1.26 -12.33
C ALA A 145 4.40 -1.13 -11.25
N LEU A 146 4.17 -2.19 -10.45
CA LEU A 146 3.26 -2.14 -9.30
C LEU A 146 3.73 -1.15 -8.25
N THR A 147 5.00 -1.19 -7.88
CA THR A 147 5.57 -0.33 -6.85
C THR A 147 5.49 1.15 -7.24
N GLU A 148 5.83 1.49 -8.47
CA GLU A 148 5.72 2.86 -9.00
C GLU A 148 4.26 3.33 -9.06
N GLY A 149 3.36 2.48 -9.58
CA GLY A 149 1.93 2.79 -9.65
C GLY A 149 1.30 3.02 -8.28
N LEU A 150 1.61 2.18 -7.30
CA LEU A 150 1.11 2.29 -5.93
C LEU A 150 1.65 3.54 -5.22
N ARG A 151 2.96 3.81 -5.30
CA ARG A 151 3.57 5.02 -4.71
C ARG A 151 2.99 6.31 -5.30
N GLY A 152 2.69 6.31 -6.59
CA GLY A 152 2.13 7.46 -7.28
C GLY A 152 0.63 7.65 -7.11
N SER A 153 -0.11 6.68 -6.56
CA SER A 153 -1.58 6.75 -6.48
C SER A 153 -2.17 6.62 -5.08
N LEU A 154 -1.64 5.76 -4.22
CA LEU A 154 -2.23 5.40 -2.91
C LEU A 154 -2.52 6.59 -2.00
N PHE A 155 -1.72 7.65 -2.06
CA PHE A 155 -1.90 8.83 -1.22
C PHE A 155 -3.18 9.62 -1.53
N ALA A 156 -3.74 9.46 -2.73
CA ALA A 156 -4.93 10.16 -3.19
C ALA A 156 -6.25 9.45 -2.87
N THR A 157 -6.20 8.25 -2.28
CA THR A 157 -7.41 7.52 -1.86
C THR A 157 -8.14 8.24 -0.73
N SER A 158 -9.47 8.06 -0.67
CA SER A 158 -10.31 8.61 0.39
C SER A 158 -10.10 7.88 1.72
N ALA A 159 -10.10 8.63 2.82
CA ALA A 159 -10.21 8.08 4.17
C ALA A 159 -11.67 7.98 4.65
N ASP A 160 -12.62 8.49 3.87
CA ASP A 160 -14.04 8.47 4.18
C ASP A 160 -14.66 7.13 3.75
N GLU A 161 -14.93 6.27 4.72
CA GLU A 161 -15.50 4.95 4.50
C GLU A 161 -16.92 4.98 3.89
N THR A 162 -17.62 6.12 3.97
CA THR A 162 -18.92 6.28 3.31
C THR A 162 -18.82 6.33 1.79
N LYS A 163 -17.65 6.67 1.28
CA LYS A 163 -17.31 6.67 -0.16
C LYS A 163 -16.54 5.40 -0.53
N GLN A 164 -17.12 4.24 -0.26
CA GLN A 164 -16.46 2.95 -0.28
C GLN A 164 -15.52 2.72 -1.48
N VAL A 165 -15.99 2.96 -2.71
CA VAL A 165 -15.18 2.74 -3.92
C VAL A 165 -13.95 3.68 -4.00
N LEU A 166 -14.02 4.89 -3.39
CA LEU A 166 -12.90 5.83 -3.37
C LEU A 166 -11.85 5.52 -2.29
N THR A 167 -12.13 4.58 -1.38
CA THR A 167 -11.15 4.13 -0.38
C THR A 167 -10.09 3.21 -0.98
N GLY A 168 -10.19 2.92 -2.28
CA GLY A 168 -9.27 2.08 -3.03
C GLY A 168 -8.60 2.77 -4.21
N VAL A 169 -7.71 2.03 -4.84
CA VAL A 169 -7.11 2.37 -6.13
C VAL A 169 -7.78 1.57 -7.22
N HIS A 170 -8.18 2.24 -8.28
CA HIS A 170 -8.69 1.62 -9.48
C HIS A 170 -7.53 1.24 -10.39
N LEU A 171 -7.37 -0.06 -10.63
CA LEU A 171 -6.33 -0.64 -11.47
C LEU A 171 -6.96 -1.06 -12.80
N THR A 172 -6.44 -0.54 -13.89
CA THR A 172 -6.73 -1.00 -15.26
C THR A 172 -5.49 -1.71 -15.80
N VAL A 173 -5.64 -2.99 -16.13
CA VAL A 173 -4.59 -3.81 -16.73
C VAL A 173 -4.85 -3.90 -18.24
N GLN A 174 -3.87 -3.51 -19.03
CA GLN A 174 -3.84 -3.63 -20.49
C GLN A 174 -2.59 -4.43 -20.89
N GLN A 175 -2.50 -4.89 -22.12
CA GLN A 175 -1.36 -5.71 -22.58
C GLN A 175 -0.01 -5.07 -22.27
N GLU A 176 0.14 -3.78 -22.56
CA GLU A 176 1.43 -3.07 -22.44
C GLU A 176 1.50 -2.12 -21.23
N ASN A 177 0.37 -1.81 -20.59
CA ASN A 177 0.29 -0.78 -19.56
C ASN A 177 -0.56 -1.19 -18.38
N LEU A 178 -0.14 -0.72 -17.20
CA LEU A 178 -0.95 -0.68 -15.99
C LEU A 178 -1.32 0.77 -15.71
N GLU A 179 -2.58 1.06 -15.48
CA GLU A 179 -3.02 2.38 -15.03
C GLU A 179 -3.60 2.28 -13.62
N PHE A 180 -3.12 3.15 -12.73
CA PHE A 180 -3.55 3.26 -11.35
C PHE A 180 -4.22 4.61 -11.16
N ALA A 181 -5.48 4.62 -10.75
CA ALA A 181 -6.21 5.84 -10.47
C ALA A 181 -6.74 5.86 -9.03
N ALA A 182 -6.55 6.99 -8.34
CA ALA A 182 -7.06 7.19 -6.98
C ALA A 182 -7.57 8.61 -6.80
N THR A 183 -8.73 8.77 -6.14
CA THR A 183 -9.31 10.07 -5.83
C THR A 183 -10.10 10.06 -4.52
N ASP A 184 -10.13 11.20 -3.83
CA ASP A 184 -10.99 11.44 -2.67
C ASP A 184 -12.13 12.44 -2.96
N GLY A 185 -12.21 12.92 -4.23
CA GLY A 185 -13.14 13.93 -4.71
C GLY A 185 -12.58 15.36 -4.69
N HIS A 186 -11.42 15.60 -4.06
CA HIS A 186 -10.71 16.90 -4.04
C HIS A 186 -9.38 16.86 -4.80
N ARG A 187 -8.87 15.67 -5.03
CA ARG A 187 -7.64 15.40 -5.77
C ARG A 187 -7.76 14.08 -6.52
N LEU A 188 -6.98 13.90 -7.54
CA LEU A 188 -6.92 12.70 -8.36
C LEU A 188 -5.46 12.43 -8.76
N ALA A 189 -4.99 11.23 -8.52
CA ALA A 189 -3.72 10.74 -9.05
C ALA A 189 -3.98 9.67 -10.10
N VAL A 190 -3.37 9.78 -11.26
CA VAL A 190 -3.38 8.77 -12.32
C VAL A 190 -1.93 8.48 -12.69
N VAL A 191 -1.55 7.22 -12.62
CA VAL A 191 -0.20 6.74 -12.93
C VAL A 191 -0.28 5.66 -13.98
N GLU A 192 0.50 5.77 -15.02
CA GLU A 192 0.65 4.73 -16.04
C GLU A 192 2.06 4.14 -15.94
N THR A 193 2.15 2.82 -15.85
CA THR A 193 3.42 2.08 -15.85
C THR A 193 3.40 1.03 -16.95
N THR A 194 4.58 0.52 -17.33
CA THR A 194 4.70 -0.45 -18.41
C THR A 194 4.48 -1.86 -17.88
N ASN A 195 3.58 -2.61 -18.52
CA ASN A 195 3.31 -4.01 -18.22
C ASN A 195 4.17 -4.94 -19.13
N LYS A 196 5.49 -4.79 -19.07
CA LYS A 196 6.41 -5.71 -19.75
C LYS A 196 6.83 -6.81 -18.76
N ALA A 197 5.99 -7.83 -18.59
CA ALA A 197 6.50 -9.12 -18.16
C ALA A 197 7.39 -9.62 -19.29
N GLU A 198 8.65 -9.99 -19.02
CA GLU A 198 9.47 -10.70 -20.00
C GLU A 198 8.69 -11.94 -20.43
N GLN A 199 8.28 -11.98 -21.70
CA GLN A 199 7.80 -13.21 -22.29
C GLN A 199 9.00 -14.14 -22.29
N VAL A 200 8.98 -15.14 -21.40
CA VAL A 200 9.83 -16.32 -21.58
C VAL A 200 9.37 -16.90 -22.90
N GLU A 201 10.22 -16.75 -23.94
CA GLU A 201 10.04 -17.45 -25.21
C GLU A 201 10.15 -18.95 -24.88
N ASP A 202 9.00 -19.57 -24.64
CA ASP A 202 8.92 -21.02 -24.59
C ASP A 202 8.94 -21.48 -26.04
N ASP A 203 10.13 -21.95 -26.45
CA ASP A 203 10.42 -22.55 -27.77
C ASP A 203 9.69 -23.91 -27.89
N THR A 204 8.36 -23.88 -27.79
CA THR A 204 7.51 -25.02 -28.15
C THR A 204 6.56 -24.59 -29.25
N ASP A 205 7.02 -24.90 -30.44
CA ASP A 205 6.30 -24.91 -31.70
C ASP A 205 5.14 -25.94 -31.62
N GLU A 206 3.92 -25.48 -31.26
CA GLU A 206 2.67 -26.12 -31.67
C GLU A 206 1.53 -25.11 -31.50
N GLY A 207 0.94 -24.74 -32.66
CA GLY A 207 -0.05 -23.72 -32.80
C GLY A 207 -1.36 -24.02 -32.08
N GLU A 208 -1.64 -23.27 -31.04
CA GLU A 208 -3.01 -22.94 -30.65
C GLU A 208 -3.16 -21.42 -30.78
N GLU A 209 -4.06 -21.00 -31.68
CA GLU A 209 -4.51 -19.62 -31.82
C GLU A 209 -5.03 -19.14 -30.46
N ILE A 210 -4.18 -18.43 -29.70
CA ILE A 210 -4.64 -17.68 -28.54
C ILE A 210 -5.54 -16.57 -29.09
N ASN A 211 -6.84 -16.71 -28.86
CA ASN A 211 -7.82 -15.68 -29.15
C ASN A 211 -7.34 -14.34 -28.56
N GLU A 212 -6.85 -13.47 -29.42
CA GLU A 212 -6.61 -12.06 -29.16
C GLU A 212 -7.91 -11.34 -28.85
N SER A 213 -8.51 -11.57 -27.70
CA SER A 213 -9.46 -10.64 -27.14
C SER A 213 -8.68 -9.66 -26.27
N THR A 214 -8.39 -8.49 -26.79
CA THR A 214 -7.91 -7.29 -26.11
C THR A 214 -8.90 -6.86 -25.02
N SER A 215 -9.09 -7.65 -23.99
CA SER A 215 -9.94 -7.29 -22.86
C SER A 215 -9.10 -6.56 -21.83
N SER A 216 -9.27 -5.23 -21.75
CA SER A 216 -8.81 -4.49 -20.57
C SER A 216 -9.51 -5.05 -19.36
N PHE A 217 -8.73 -5.37 -18.32
CA PHE A 217 -9.22 -5.87 -17.06
C PHE A 217 -9.19 -4.73 -16.04
N GLU A 218 -10.31 -4.45 -15.38
CA GLU A 218 -10.45 -3.36 -14.44
C GLU A 218 -10.94 -3.86 -13.08
N LEU A 219 -10.35 -3.37 -12.00
CA LEU A 219 -10.76 -3.68 -10.63
C LEU A 219 -10.40 -2.55 -9.67
N THR A 220 -11.15 -2.43 -8.58
CA THR A 220 -10.84 -1.48 -7.51
C THR A 220 -10.41 -2.23 -6.26
N LEU A 221 -9.22 -1.91 -5.78
CA LEU A 221 -8.58 -2.59 -4.66
C LEU A 221 -8.50 -1.70 -3.43
N PRO A 222 -8.82 -2.22 -2.24
CA PRO A 222 -8.73 -1.43 -1.01
C PRO A 222 -7.32 -0.87 -0.78
N ALA A 223 -7.21 0.41 -0.47
CA ALA A 223 -5.92 1.04 -0.20
C ALA A 223 -5.16 0.39 0.96
N ARG A 224 -5.87 -0.18 1.95
CA ARG A 224 -5.25 -0.94 3.05
C ARG A 224 -4.49 -2.15 2.50
N THR A 225 -5.12 -2.95 1.66
CA THR A 225 -4.52 -4.12 1.00
C THR A 225 -3.29 -3.72 0.18
N LEU A 226 -3.42 -2.67 -0.62
CA LEU A 226 -2.33 -2.22 -1.51
C LEU A 226 -1.14 -1.62 -0.76
N ARG A 227 -1.35 -0.99 0.40
CA ARG A 227 -0.24 -0.54 1.27
C ARG A 227 0.55 -1.71 1.84
N GLU A 228 -0.13 -2.80 2.20
CA GLU A 228 0.58 -4.00 2.66
C GLU A 228 1.27 -4.71 1.49
N LEU A 229 0.66 -4.74 0.31
CA LEU A 229 1.31 -5.23 -0.91
C LEU A 229 2.58 -4.42 -1.23
N GLU A 230 2.52 -3.09 -1.28
CA GLU A 230 3.68 -2.21 -1.51
C GLU A 230 4.81 -2.49 -0.52
N ARG A 231 4.47 -2.69 0.76
CA ARG A 231 5.46 -3.02 1.79
C ARG A 231 6.11 -4.38 1.54
N MET A 232 5.32 -5.40 1.22
CA MET A 232 5.82 -6.73 0.93
C MET A 232 6.74 -6.74 -0.30
N LEU A 233 6.36 -6.00 -1.36
CA LEU A 233 7.19 -5.82 -2.55
C LEU A 233 8.52 -5.13 -2.24
N GLY A 234 8.51 -4.13 -1.34
CA GLY A 234 9.72 -3.38 -0.94
C GLY A 234 10.72 -4.18 -0.08
N MET A 235 10.32 -5.32 0.48
CA MET A 235 11.19 -6.20 1.27
C MET A 235 11.90 -7.26 0.41
N ARG A 236 11.59 -7.36 -0.87
CA ARG A 236 12.14 -8.35 -1.80
C ARG A 236 13.38 -7.85 -2.50
N GLN A 237 14.32 -8.74 -2.74
CA GLN A 237 15.58 -8.41 -3.42
C GLN A 237 15.63 -8.85 -4.89
N SER A 238 14.72 -9.66 -5.41
CA SER A 238 14.96 -10.29 -6.72
C SER A 238 13.79 -10.84 -7.52
N ASP A 239 12.54 -10.71 -7.12
CA ASP A 239 11.48 -11.22 -7.99
C ASP A 239 10.97 -10.11 -8.91
N ASP A 240 11.12 -10.30 -10.19
CA ASP A 240 10.73 -9.34 -11.21
C ASP A 240 9.21 -9.27 -11.41
N THR A 241 8.46 -10.30 -10.96
CA THR A 241 7.01 -10.38 -11.15
C THR A 241 6.26 -10.89 -9.91
N VAL A 242 4.99 -10.48 -9.80
CA VAL A 242 3.99 -10.98 -8.86
C VAL A 242 2.82 -11.52 -9.63
N THR A 243 2.34 -12.71 -9.25
CA THR A 243 1.15 -13.29 -9.83
C THR A 243 -0.09 -12.72 -9.15
N LEU A 244 -0.99 -12.20 -9.93
CA LEU A 244 -2.32 -11.76 -9.53
C LEU A 244 -3.34 -12.80 -9.99
N HIS A 245 -4.10 -13.36 -9.06
CA HIS A 245 -5.27 -14.19 -9.37
C HIS A 245 -6.53 -13.45 -8.96
N PHE A 246 -7.54 -13.46 -9.82
CA PHE A 246 -8.82 -12.80 -9.56
C PHE A 246 -9.98 -13.70 -9.97
N GLU A 247 -10.94 -13.87 -9.05
CA GLU A 247 -12.19 -14.59 -9.28
C GLU A 247 -13.29 -14.06 -8.37
N GLN A 248 -14.45 -13.72 -8.92
CA GLN A 248 -15.69 -13.40 -8.18
C GLN A 248 -15.48 -12.37 -7.03
N GLY A 249 -14.68 -11.34 -7.27
CA GLY A 249 -14.39 -10.31 -6.28
C GLY A 249 -13.33 -10.69 -5.22
N GLN A 250 -12.78 -11.91 -5.29
CA GLN A 250 -11.60 -12.31 -4.53
C GLN A 250 -10.34 -12.06 -5.34
N ILE A 251 -9.30 -11.60 -4.66
CA ILE A 251 -8.00 -11.35 -5.27
C ILE A 251 -6.90 -11.98 -4.42
N VAL A 252 -5.92 -12.55 -5.10
CA VAL A 252 -4.73 -13.12 -4.48
C VAL A 252 -3.51 -12.58 -5.21
N PHE A 253 -2.63 -11.93 -4.47
CA PHE A 253 -1.27 -11.63 -4.92
C PHE A 253 -0.33 -12.70 -4.36
N GLN A 254 0.40 -13.33 -5.24
CA GLN A 254 1.37 -14.35 -4.86
C GLN A 254 2.72 -14.07 -5.50
N GLY A 255 3.75 -14.19 -4.71
CA GLY A 255 5.10 -14.06 -5.19
C GLY A 255 6.08 -14.67 -4.20
N GLY A 256 6.87 -15.67 -4.64
CA GLY A 256 7.78 -16.41 -3.77
C GLY A 256 7.05 -16.96 -2.54
N GLU A 257 7.54 -16.57 -1.36
CA GLU A 257 7.06 -17.04 -0.08
C GLU A 257 5.90 -16.23 0.51
N TYR A 258 5.36 -15.28 -0.24
CA TYR A 258 4.29 -14.41 0.22
C TYR A 258 3.00 -14.62 -0.55
N ARG A 259 1.91 -14.61 0.18
CA ARG A 259 0.56 -14.60 -0.36
C ARG A 259 -0.28 -13.55 0.39
N LEU A 260 -0.91 -12.66 -0.37
CA LEU A 260 -1.82 -11.66 0.14
C LEU A 260 -3.17 -11.88 -0.51
N THR A 261 -4.22 -12.05 0.29
CA THR A 261 -5.59 -12.24 -0.18
C THR A 261 -6.45 -11.06 0.24
N SER A 262 -7.36 -10.62 -0.64
CA SER A 262 -8.28 -9.54 -0.34
C SER A 262 -9.56 -9.68 -1.17
N ARG A 263 -10.55 -8.83 -0.85
CA ARG A 263 -11.72 -8.59 -1.70
C ARG A 263 -11.56 -7.29 -2.45
N THR A 264 -12.09 -7.26 -3.67
CA THR A 264 -12.24 -6.01 -4.43
C THR A 264 -13.32 -5.13 -3.81
N LEU A 265 -13.24 -3.82 -4.04
CA LEU A 265 -14.32 -2.91 -3.70
C LEU A 265 -15.39 -2.97 -4.79
N GLU A 266 -16.63 -3.13 -4.36
CA GLU A 266 -17.78 -3.17 -5.26
C GLU A 266 -18.24 -1.76 -5.64
N GLY A 267 -18.75 -1.61 -6.87
CA GLY A 267 -19.30 -0.37 -7.39
C GLY A 267 -18.51 0.18 -8.56
N GLN A 268 -19.15 1.11 -9.27
CA GLN A 268 -18.54 1.76 -10.42
C GLN A 268 -17.60 2.87 -9.97
N TYR A 269 -16.32 2.80 -10.40
CA TYR A 269 -15.36 3.87 -10.16
C TYR A 269 -15.73 5.11 -11.00
N PRO A 270 -15.55 6.35 -10.48
CA PRO A 270 -15.87 7.57 -11.23
C PRO A 270 -15.13 7.66 -12.56
N ALA A 271 -15.77 8.24 -13.57
CA ALA A 271 -15.16 8.50 -14.88
C ALA A 271 -14.11 9.64 -14.80
N TYR A 272 -13.04 9.43 -14.04
CA TYR A 272 -12.02 10.41 -13.66
C TYR A 272 -11.29 11.03 -14.86
N ARG A 273 -11.14 10.31 -15.97
CA ARG A 273 -10.48 10.82 -17.17
C ARG A 273 -11.17 12.08 -17.75
N GLN A 274 -12.49 12.23 -17.51
CA GLN A 274 -13.27 13.40 -17.92
C GLN A 274 -12.97 14.64 -17.06
N LEU A 275 -12.41 14.46 -15.85
CA LEU A 275 -12.07 15.55 -14.94
C LEU A 275 -10.75 16.23 -15.29
N ILE A 276 -9.91 15.58 -16.11
CA ILE A 276 -8.58 16.07 -16.46
C ILE A 276 -8.73 17.07 -17.64
N PRO A 277 -8.41 18.36 -17.45
CA PRO A 277 -8.44 19.34 -18.54
C PRO A 277 -7.42 18.97 -19.63
N ARG A 278 -7.78 19.24 -20.87
CA ARG A 278 -6.90 18.99 -22.03
C ARG A 278 -6.19 20.22 -22.56
N GLN A 279 -6.62 21.40 -22.14
CA GLN A 279 -6.06 22.69 -22.56
C GLN A 279 -5.82 23.57 -21.36
N PHE A 280 -4.69 24.28 -21.37
CA PHE A 280 -4.25 25.13 -20.27
C PHE A 280 -3.81 26.48 -20.78
N GLN A 281 -4.24 27.55 -20.08
CA GLN A 281 -3.84 28.92 -20.35
C GLN A 281 -2.52 29.31 -19.69
N ARG A 282 -2.15 28.57 -18.61
CA ARG A 282 -0.96 28.88 -17.81
C ARG A 282 -0.17 27.57 -17.56
N GLN A 283 1.15 27.70 -17.68
CA GLN A 283 2.06 26.60 -17.42
C GLN A 283 3.25 27.13 -16.60
N ILE A 284 3.65 26.39 -15.60
CA ILE A 284 4.72 26.76 -14.69
C ILE A 284 5.66 25.59 -14.54
N ALA A 285 6.94 25.79 -14.87
CA ALA A 285 7.98 24.81 -14.57
C ALA A 285 8.75 25.27 -13.33
N ILE A 286 8.90 24.36 -12.35
CA ILE A 286 9.48 24.67 -11.05
C ILE A 286 10.26 23.50 -10.48
N ASP A 287 11.29 23.78 -9.69
CA ASP A 287 11.99 22.76 -8.89
C ASP A 287 11.06 22.22 -7.79
N ARG A 288 10.79 20.94 -7.86
CA ARG A 288 9.87 20.23 -6.95
C ARG A 288 10.36 20.25 -5.49
N ARG A 289 11.67 20.03 -5.28
CA ARG A 289 12.24 19.96 -3.93
C ARG A 289 12.21 21.33 -3.27
N GLN A 290 12.52 22.38 -4.02
CA GLN A 290 12.43 23.74 -3.53
C GLN A 290 10.99 24.09 -3.15
N LEU A 291 10.03 23.80 -4.03
CA LEU A 291 8.60 24.04 -3.75
C LEU A 291 8.12 23.28 -2.52
N LEU A 292 8.40 21.98 -2.44
CA LEU A 292 8.02 21.15 -1.30
C LEU A 292 8.60 21.70 0.02
N SER A 293 9.88 22.02 0.02
CA SER A 293 10.59 22.54 1.20
C SER A 293 10.03 23.89 1.65
N SER A 294 9.70 24.78 0.71
CA SER A 294 9.07 26.07 1.02
C SER A 294 7.67 25.90 1.60
N VAL A 295 6.85 25.05 0.97
CA VAL A 295 5.50 24.75 1.48
C VAL A 295 5.56 24.15 2.88
N GLU A 296 6.48 23.21 3.15
CA GLU A 296 6.65 22.60 4.47
C GLU A 296 7.09 23.63 5.55
N ARG A 297 7.94 24.59 5.20
CA ARG A 297 8.36 25.64 6.15
C ARG A 297 7.22 26.57 6.51
N ILE A 298 6.52 27.13 5.50
CA ILE A 298 5.43 28.09 5.76
C ILE A 298 4.21 27.42 6.40
N ALA A 299 4.01 26.13 6.15
CA ALA A 299 2.91 25.33 6.73
C ALA A 299 2.90 25.35 8.27
N VAL A 300 4.03 25.59 8.91
CA VAL A 300 4.13 25.71 10.38
C VAL A 300 3.28 26.86 10.93
N LEU A 301 3.08 27.92 10.12
CA LEU A 301 2.28 29.09 10.47
C LEU A 301 0.87 29.08 9.85
N ALA A 302 0.52 28.01 9.14
CA ALA A 302 -0.82 27.88 8.57
C ALA A 302 -1.88 27.66 9.65
N ASP A 303 -3.09 28.16 9.40
CA ASP A 303 -4.25 27.87 10.26
C ASP A 303 -4.54 26.36 10.27
N PRO A 304 -4.48 25.68 11.44
CA PRO A 304 -4.71 24.24 11.52
C PRO A 304 -6.10 23.79 11.05
N LYS A 305 -7.10 24.68 11.08
CA LYS A 305 -8.47 24.37 10.65
C LYS A 305 -8.63 24.38 9.15
N ASN A 306 -7.98 25.36 8.49
CA ASN A 306 -8.13 25.57 7.05
C ASN A 306 -7.00 24.90 6.26
N ASN A 307 -5.78 24.90 6.81
CA ASN A 307 -4.58 24.29 6.21
C ASN A 307 -4.35 24.71 4.76
N ILE A 308 -4.40 26.01 4.49
CA ILE A 308 -4.37 26.62 3.16
C ILE A 308 -3.05 27.36 2.94
N VAL A 309 -2.47 27.21 1.75
CA VAL A 309 -1.40 28.04 1.22
C VAL A 309 -1.89 28.80 -0.02
N LYS A 310 -1.63 30.10 -0.07
CA LYS A 310 -1.88 30.92 -1.25
C LYS A 310 -0.62 31.03 -2.09
N PHE A 311 -0.78 30.90 -3.40
CA PHE A 311 0.22 31.15 -4.44
C PHE A 311 -0.14 32.43 -5.17
N THR A 312 0.78 33.37 -5.22
CA THR A 312 0.73 34.52 -6.12
C THR A 312 1.74 34.29 -7.23
N ILE A 313 1.24 34.00 -8.42
CA ILE A 313 2.05 33.67 -9.59
C ILE A 313 2.30 34.95 -10.35
N ASP A 314 3.57 35.34 -10.47
CA ASP A 314 4.00 36.56 -11.19
C ASP A 314 4.71 36.18 -12.50
N SER A 315 4.01 36.38 -13.61
CA SER A 315 4.53 36.09 -14.94
C SER A 315 5.55 37.12 -15.43
N VAL A 316 5.53 38.33 -14.87
CA VAL A 316 6.47 39.41 -15.25
C VAL A 316 7.83 39.16 -14.63
N ASN A 317 7.86 38.88 -13.33
CA ASN A 317 9.09 38.67 -12.58
C ASN A 317 9.55 37.19 -12.59
N GLN A 318 8.78 36.27 -13.22
CA GLN A 318 9.09 34.86 -13.31
C GLN A 318 9.30 34.24 -11.92
N GLN A 319 8.36 34.46 -11.00
CA GLN A 319 8.40 33.98 -9.63
C GLN A 319 7.03 33.54 -9.12
N ILE A 320 7.07 32.78 -8.05
CA ILE A 320 5.89 32.41 -7.26
C ILE A 320 6.14 32.85 -5.82
N ASP A 321 5.18 33.59 -5.25
CA ASP A 321 5.14 33.91 -3.84
C ASP A 321 4.15 32.98 -3.15
N LEU A 322 4.61 32.30 -2.11
CA LEU A 322 3.82 31.43 -1.24
C LEU A 322 3.49 32.21 0.03
N SER A 323 2.23 32.23 0.45
CA SER A 323 1.84 32.87 1.69
C SER A 323 0.84 32.03 2.49
N VAL A 324 0.97 32.11 3.81
CA VAL A 324 0.01 31.58 4.78
C VAL A 324 -0.28 32.66 5.81
N GLU A 325 -1.50 32.66 6.32
CA GLU A 325 -1.93 33.59 7.36
C GLU A 325 -2.85 32.89 8.34
N SER A 326 -2.59 33.08 9.61
CA SER A 326 -3.42 32.61 10.73
C SER A 326 -3.52 33.71 11.77
N GLN A 327 -4.73 34.09 12.16
CA GLN A 327 -4.97 35.13 13.15
C GLN A 327 -4.36 34.82 14.51
N ASP A 328 -4.30 33.55 14.86
CA ASP A 328 -3.85 33.09 16.17
C ASP A 328 -2.36 32.75 16.22
N ILE A 329 -1.72 32.46 15.05
CA ILE A 329 -0.36 31.93 14.99
C ILE A 329 0.60 32.95 14.36
N GLY A 330 0.20 33.58 13.25
CA GLY A 330 1.02 34.52 12.52
C GLY A 330 0.94 34.36 11.00
N SER A 331 1.93 34.89 10.29
CA SER A 331 1.99 34.79 8.84
C SER A 331 3.40 34.50 8.34
N ALA A 332 3.49 33.91 7.16
CA ALA A 332 4.75 33.67 6.46
C ALA A 332 4.58 33.96 4.96
N THR A 333 5.64 34.41 4.34
CA THR A 333 5.75 34.56 2.89
C THR A 333 7.12 34.06 2.44
N GLU A 334 7.15 33.27 1.39
CA GLU A 334 8.38 32.86 0.72
C GLU A 334 8.25 33.04 -0.79
N SER A 335 9.33 33.49 -1.44
CA SER A 335 9.40 33.67 -2.88
C SER A 335 10.37 32.70 -3.52
N MET A 336 10.04 32.21 -4.71
CA MET A 336 10.90 31.31 -5.48
C MET A 336 10.80 31.63 -6.97
N SER A 337 11.90 31.39 -7.69
CA SER A 337 11.93 31.52 -9.14
C SER A 337 11.19 30.37 -9.80
N ALA A 338 10.44 30.68 -10.85
CA ALA A 338 9.73 29.70 -11.66
C ALA A 338 9.66 30.17 -13.12
N GLN A 339 9.62 29.24 -14.06
CA GLN A 339 9.34 29.56 -15.45
C GLN A 339 7.82 29.64 -15.65
N VAL A 340 7.28 30.83 -15.83
CA VAL A 340 5.84 31.07 -15.94
C VAL A 340 5.47 31.44 -17.37
N THR A 341 4.54 30.72 -17.96
CA THR A 341 3.89 31.02 -19.24
C THR A 341 2.41 31.33 -18.99
N GLY A 342 1.90 32.41 -19.59
CA GLY A 342 0.53 32.90 -19.38
C GLY A 342 0.49 34.07 -18.39
N ASP A 343 -0.72 34.51 -18.03
CA ASP A 343 -0.94 35.66 -17.17
C ASP A 343 -0.73 35.35 -15.70
N SER A 344 -0.41 36.38 -14.90
CA SER A 344 -0.34 36.25 -13.43
C SER A 344 -1.67 35.83 -12.83
N LEU A 345 -1.60 35.11 -11.69
CA LEU A 345 -2.78 34.49 -11.05
C LEU A 345 -2.56 34.32 -9.56
N ASP A 346 -3.60 34.58 -8.78
CA ASP A 346 -3.72 34.13 -7.39
C ASP A 346 -4.52 32.84 -7.30
N ILE A 347 -4.00 31.85 -6.58
CA ILE A 347 -4.65 30.56 -6.39
C ILE A 347 -4.26 29.97 -5.03
N ALA A 348 -5.14 29.18 -4.41
CA ALA A 348 -4.86 28.58 -3.11
C ALA A 348 -5.09 27.07 -3.10
N PHE A 349 -4.33 26.38 -2.27
CA PHE A 349 -4.39 24.93 -2.14
C PHE A 349 -4.45 24.50 -0.68
N ASN A 350 -5.05 23.32 -0.46
CA ASN A 350 -4.86 22.62 0.78
C ASN A 350 -3.40 22.13 0.85
N ILE A 351 -2.69 22.50 1.91
CA ILE A 351 -1.27 22.21 2.10
C ILE A 351 -1.00 20.70 2.09
N LYS A 352 -1.85 19.93 2.79
CA LYS A 352 -1.69 18.47 2.85
C LYS A 352 -1.81 17.85 1.45
N TYR A 353 -2.82 18.23 0.68
CA TYR A 353 -3.00 17.68 -0.66
C TYR A 353 -1.82 18.04 -1.58
N LEU A 354 -1.36 19.28 -1.49
CA LEU A 354 -0.20 19.72 -2.27
C LEU A 354 1.08 18.94 -1.89
N THR A 355 1.38 18.83 -0.60
CA THR A 355 2.58 18.14 -0.12
C THR A 355 2.55 16.64 -0.41
N ASP A 356 1.40 15.98 -0.27
CA ASP A 356 1.24 14.56 -0.60
C ASP A 356 1.58 14.30 -2.08
N GLY A 357 1.05 15.12 -3.00
CA GLY A 357 1.34 15.01 -4.43
C GLY A 357 2.80 15.32 -4.77
N LEU A 358 3.37 16.38 -4.17
CA LEU A 358 4.78 16.74 -4.38
C LEU A 358 5.74 15.65 -3.89
N LYS A 359 5.39 14.91 -2.83
CA LYS A 359 6.18 13.78 -2.33
C LYS A 359 6.11 12.56 -3.25
N ALA A 360 4.97 12.35 -3.89
CA ALA A 360 4.75 11.23 -4.80
C ALA A 360 5.47 11.41 -6.15
N LEU A 361 5.65 12.65 -6.60
CA LEU A 361 6.39 12.96 -7.81
C LEU A 361 7.90 12.69 -7.59
N SER A 362 8.53 11.90 -8.45
CA SER A 362 9.91 11.43 -8.27
C SER A 362 10.97 12.34 -8.92
N THR A 363 10.58 13.22 -9.86
CA THR A 363 11.49 14.07 -10.63
C THR A 363 11.93 15.32 -9.88
N SER A 364 13.06 15.92 -10.29
CA SER A 364 13.55 17.18 -9.74
C SER A 364 12.70 18.36 -10.16
N ASN A 365 12.22 18.38 -11.41
CA ASN A 365 11.39 19.43 -11.97
C ASN A 365 9.99 18.91 -12.27
N ILE A 366 9.00 19.74 -12.03
CA ILE A 366 7.60 19.47 -12.32
C ILE A 366 7.00 20.61 -13.14
N GLN A 367 5.93 20.27 -13.84
CA GLN A 367 5.08 21.24 -14.52
C GLN A 367 3.74 21.36 -13.79
N MET A 368 3.32 22.58 -13.50
CA MET A 368 1.98 22.90 -13.03
C MET A 368 1.22 23.56 -14.19
N GLN A 369 0.02 23.08 -14.48
CA GLN A 369 -0.82 23.53 -15.58
C GLN A 369 -2.20 23.93 -15.05
N MET A 370 -2.69 25.10 -15.42
CA MET A 370 -3.94 25.65 -14.88
C MET A 370 -4.63 26.65 -15.82
N ASN A 371 -5.90 26.88 -15.56
CA ASN A 371 -6.70 27.85 -16.29
C ASN A 371 -7.07 29.07 -15.42
N GLY A 372 -7.76 28.88 -14.32
CA GLY A 372 -8.20 29.94 -13.42
C GLY A 372 -8.05 29.55 -11.97
N GLY A 373 -8.22 30.53 -11.05
CA GLY A 373 -8.03 30.30 -9.61
C GLY A 373 -9.01 29.32 -8.95
N ASN A 374 -10.10 28.98 -9.65
CA ASN A 374 -11.11 28.01 -9.18
C ASN A 374 -11.18 26.76 -10.07
N SER A 375 -10.28 26.62 -11.02
CA SER A 375 -10.22 25.48 -11.95
C SER A 375 -9.20 24.44 -11.47
N PRO A 376 -9.37 23.17 -11.80
CA PRO A 376 -8.40 22.14 -11.45
C PRO A 376 -6.99 22.49 -11.93
N VAL A 377 -6.00 22.16 -11.10
CA VAL A 377 -4.58 22.30 -11.42
C VAL A 377 -3.98 20.92 -11.61
N ILE A 378 -3.22 20.75 -12.67
CA ILE A 378 -2.50 19.51 -12.98
C ILE A 378 -1.03 19.69 -12.64
N LEU A 379 -0.48 18.74 -11.90
CA LEU A 379 0.96 18.62 -11.68
C LEU A 379 1.45 17.36 -12.40
N THR A 380 2.49 17.49 -13.21
CA THR A 380 3.13 16.38 -13.91
C THR A 380 4.64 16.43 -13.70
N PRO A 381 5.32 15.27 -13.63
CA PRO A 381 6.77 15.23 -13.61
C PRO A 381 7.33 15.64 -14.98
N LEU A 382 8.46 16.34 -15.01
CA LEU A 382 9.20 16.60 -16.25
C LEU A 382 10.20 15.46 -16.48
N GLY A 383 9.73 14.37 -17.08
CA GLY A 383 10.46 13.12 -17.32
C GLY A 383 10.11 12.01 -16.33
N GLY A 384 10.64 10.81 -16.54
CA GLY A 384 10.43 9.64 -15.66
C GLY A 384 9.01 9.09 -15.74
N LEU A 385 8.41 8.84 -14.59
CA LEU A 385 7.11 8.21 -14.44
C LEU A 385 5.98 9.02 -15.12
N LYS A 386 5.15 8.36 -15.89
CA LYS A 386 3.96 8.96 -16.49
C LYS A 386 2.86 9.10 -15.44
N MET A 387 2.85 10.26 -14.78
CA MET A 387 1.93 10.57 -13.69
C MET A 387 1.20 11.89 -13.95
N THR A 388 -0.10 11.89 -13.71
CA THR A 388 -0.95 13.09 -13.69
C THR A 388 -1.55 13.22 -12.29
N TYR A 389 -1.24 14.32 -11.62
CA TYR A 389 -1.83 14.65 -10.33
C TYR A 389 -2.71 15.89 -10.48
N LEU A 390 -4.01 15.74 -10.28
CA LEU A 390 -4.99 16.82 -10.27
C LEU A 390 -5.29 17.21 -8.82
N ILE A 391 -5.25 18.52 -8.55
CA ILE A 391 -5.65 19.11 -7.27
C ILE A 391 -6.68 20.20 -7.49
N MET A 392 -7.78 20.14 -6.72
CA MET A 392 -8.78 21.22 -6.71
C MET A 392 -8.29 22.37 -5.85
N PRO A 393 -8.29 23.61 -6.38
CA PRO A 393 -7.95 24.77 -5.56
C PRO A 393 -9.05 25.06 -4.52
N VAL A 394 -8.64 25.77 -3.48
CA VAL A 394 -9.55 26.30 -2.46
C VAL A 394 -9.96 27.70 -2.85
N GLN A 395 -11.26 28.02 -2.75
CA GLN A 395 -11.74 29.37 -3.02
C GLN A 395 -11.18 30.35 -1.99
N LEU A 396 -10.46 31.36 -2.47
CA LEU A 396 -10.10 32.53 -1.65
C LEU A 396 -11.38 33.31 -1.39
N ARG A 397 -11.75 33.52 -0.14
CA ARG A 397 -12.79 34.50 0.22
C ARG A 397 -12.13 35.88 0.20
N GLU A 398 -12.69 36.77 -0.60
CA GLU A 398 -12.36 38.18 -0.60
C GLU A 398 -12.71 38.82 0.74
#